data_fb57571d848e29af68e053ec8674556c
#
_entry.id   fb57571d848e29af68e053ec8674556c
#
_cell.length_a   1.000
_cell.length_b   1.000
_cell.length_c   1.000
_cell.angle_alpha   90.00
_cell.angle_beta   90.00
_cell.angle_gamma   90.00
#
_symmetry.space_group_name_H-M   'P 1'
#
loop_
_entity.id
_entity.type
_entity.pdbx_description
1 polymer ?
#
loop_
_entity_poly.entity_id
_entity_poly.type
_entity_poly.pdbx_seq_one_letter_code
_entity_poly.pdbx_strand_id
1 'polypeptide(L)'
;ILYKTLFFCWAILALTGCDLDLQKNYDYEPSVDDPYVKVTAWEYFQDHKDMFSELIAAIEYTGLKDYYTQTDNKYTFLALNNAGMQLYRENEFAGAASITDCDKEKVTNMLLYHIVDGEYSSYGQLQVEPMFVLTMLKGENGLMTMSVWKNPWQAAVGKILVNQTGSNGKSPQRQAKTSNILPTN
;
A
#
# COMPACT_ATOMS: atom_id res chain seq x y z
N ILE A 1 -54.22 44.32 27.43
CA ILE A 1 -53.66 44.42 26.06
C ILE A 1 -52.12 44.53 26.14
N LEU A 2 -51.56 45.32 27.03
CA LEU A 2 -50.15 45.63 27.15
C LEU A 2 -49.24 44.38 27.43
N TYR A 3 -49.69 43.42 28.29
CA TYR A 3 -48.89 42.24 28.60
C TYR A 3 -48.91 41.18 27.47
N LYS A 4 -49.89 41.16 26.60
CA LYS A 4 -49.92 40.31 25.42
C LYS A 4 -48.88 40.76 24.38
N THR A 5 -48.75 42.08 24.21
CA THR A 5 -47.69 42.63 23.30
C THR A 5 -46.29 42.42 23.84
N LEU A 6 -46.11 42.50 25.19
CA LEU A 6 -44.82 42.24 25.83
C LEU A 6 -44.38 40.75 25.68
N PHE A 7 -45.36 39.82 25.81
CA PHE A 7 -45.09 38.40 25.66
C PHE A 7 -44.75 38.03 24.20
N PHE A 8 -45.37 38.72 23.24
CA PHE A 8 -45.11 38.49 21.80
C PHE A 8 -43.70 39.04 21.41
N CYS A 9 -43.29 40.19 21.97
CA CYS A 9 -41.93 40.69 21.77
C CYS A 9 -40.84 39.78 22.40
N TRP A 10 -41.14 39.16 23.55
CA TRP A 10 -40.21 38.28 24.22
C TRP A 10 -40.06 36.94 23.49
N ALA A 11 -41.12 36.43 22.85
CA ALA A 11 -41.11 35.25 22.04
C ALA A 11 -40.30 35.42 20.71
N ILE A 12 -40.29 36.63 20.14
CA ILE A 12 -39.51 36.94 18.92
C ILE A 12 -38.01 37.06 19.25
N LEU A 13 -37.63 37.54 20.42
CA LEU A 13 -36.23 37.61 20.85
C LEU A 13 -35.63 36.23 21.15
N ALA A 14 -36.46 35.22 21.46
CA ALA A 14 -36.00 33.86 21.68
C ALA A 14 -35.70 33.11 20.38
N LEU A 15 -36.10 33.61 19.21
CA LEU A 15 -35.89 32.97 17.89
C LEU A 15 -34.62 33.45 17.17
N THR A 16 -33.93 34.44 17.72
CA THR A 16 -32.66 34.95 17.15
C THR A 16 -31.41 34.34 17.80
N GLY A 17 -31.61 33.30 18.58
CA GLY A 17 -30.53 32.60 19.24
C GLY A 17 -30.09 31.36 18.46
N CYS A 18 -28.91 31.40 18.01
CA CYS A 18 -28.02 30.34 17.56
C CYS A 18 -27.73 30.38 16.05
N ASP A 19 -27.09 31.40 15.62
CA ASP A 19 -26.07 31.26 14.62
C ASP A 19 -24.88 30.60 15.36
N LEU A 20 -24.90 29.28 15.44
CA LEU A 20 -23.82 28.52 16.06
C LEU A 20 -22.63 28.55 15.11
N ASP A 21 -21.73 29.50 15.33
CA ASP A 21 -20.40 29.53 14.72
C ASP A 21 -19.58 28.25 14.96
N LEU A 22 -20.13 27.31 15.74
CA LEU A 22 -19.48 26.03 16.03
C LEU A 22 -19.36 25.11 14.81
N GLN A 23 -20.13 25.32 13.75
CA GLN A 23 -20.04 24.49 12.54
C GLN A 23 -19.12 25.05 11.46
N LYS A 24 -18.73 26.31 11.54
CA LYS A 24 -17.80 26.92 10.58
C LYS A 24 -16.35 26.52 10.78
N ASN A 25 -15.98 25.99 11.95
CA ASN A 25 -14.64 25.50 12.23
C ASN A 25 -14.42 24.01 11.93
N TYR A 26 -15.41 23.33 11.35
CA TYR A 26 -15.29 21.95 10.84
C TYR A 26 -15.28 21.92 9.31
N ASP A 27 -14.71 22.89 8.65
CA ASP A 27 -14.18 22.67 7.32
C ASP A 27 -12.97 21.74 7.51
N TYR A 28 -13.26 20.44 7.51
CA TYR A 28 -12.25 19.41 7.33
C TYR A 28 -11.67 19.62 5.95
N GLU A 29 -10.60 20.39 5.88
CA GLU A 29 -9.70 20.32 4.75
C GLU A 29 -9.02 18.95 4.85
N PRO A 30 -9.39 17.97 4.02
CA PRO A 30 -8.63 16.75 3.96
C PRO A 30 -7.20 17.17 3.61
N SER A 31 -6.26 16.96 4.52
CA SER A 31 -4.86 17.01 4.16
C SER A 31 -4.70 15.95 3.07
N VAL A 32 -4.70 16.38 1.83
CA VAL A 32 -4.31 15.53 0.72
C VAL A 32 -2.80 15.38 0.87
N ASP A 33 -2.39 14.49 1.75
CA ASP A 33 -1.03 14.00 1.73
C ASP A 33 -0.85 13.38 0.36
N ASP A 34 -0.03 14.01 -0.49
CA ASP A 34 0.29 13.49 -1.80
C ASP A 34 0.95 12.10 -1.59
N PRO A 35 0.25 10.99 -1.90
CA PRO A 35 0.79 9.66 -1.65
C PRO A 35 1.90 9.29 -2.65
N TYR A 36 2.20 10.19 -3.58
CA TYR A 36 3.16 9.92 -4.64
C TYR A 36 4.55 10.45 -4.29
N VAL A 37 5.49 9.53 -4.22
CA VAL A 37 6.92 9.85 -4.15
C VAL A 37 7.37 10.29 -5.55
N LYS A 38 7.88 11.54 -5.69
CA LYS A 38 8.25 12.13 -6.99
C LYS A 38 9.67 11.75 -7.45
N VAL A 39 10.20 10.67 -6.91
CA VAL A 39 11.52 10.11 -7.24
C VAL A 39 11.38 8.65 -7.61
N THR A 40 12.38 8.09 -8.27
CA THR A 40 12.40 6.65 -8.57
C THR A 40 12.51 5.82 -7.28
N ALA A 41 12.10 4.55 -7.32
CA ALA A 41 12.26 3.66 -6.17
C ALA A 41 13.73 3.52 -5.75
N TRP A 42 14.65 3.54 -6.73
CA TRP A 42 16.08 3.51 -6.46
C TRP A 42 16.55 4.73 -5.67
N GLU A 43 16.20 5.94 -6.11
CA GLU A 43 16.53 7.19 -5.40
C GLU A 43 15.96 7.20 -3.99
N TYR A 44 14.71 6.78 -3.84
CA TYR A 44 14.07 6.66 -2.52
C TYR A 44 14.86 5.74 -1.58
N PHE A 45 15.32 4.56 -2.05
CA PHE A 45 16.10 3.64 -1.22
C PHE A 45 17.50 4.22 -0.91
N GLN A 46 18.10 4.94 -1.84
CA GLN A 46 19.39 5.59 -1.60
C GLN A 46 19.30 6.70 -0.54
N ASP A 47 18.20 7.42 -0.51
CA ASP A 47 17.96 8.47 0.50
C ASP A 47 17.64 7.89 1.89
N HIS A 48 17.18 6.62 1.94
CA HIS A 48 16.82 5.91 3.16
C HIS A 48 17.70 4.66 3.41
N LYS A 49 19.00 4.79 3.23
CA LYS A 49 19.96 3.68 3.39
C LYS A 49 19.97 3.06 4.79
N ASP A 50 19.64 3.83 5.80
CA ASP A 50 19.47 3.35 7.18
C ASP A 50 18.41 2.24 7.28
N MET A 51 17.38 2.28 6.43
CA MET A 51 16.33 1.27 6.38
C MET A 51 16.50 0.21 5.29
N PHE A 52 17.19 0.53 4.16
CA PHE A 52 17.20 -0.29 2.96
C PHE A 52 18.57 -0.71 2.46
N SER A 53 19.64 -0.60 3.27
CA SER A 53 21.01 -0.96 2.85
C SER A 53 21.13 -2.41 2.37
N GLU A 54 20.48 -3.37 3.02
CA GLU A 54 20.47 -4.78 2.61
C GLU A 54 19.72 -4.98 1.29
N LEU A 55 18.60 -4.29 1.09
CA LEU A 55 17.85 -4.33 -0.16
C LEU A 55 18.64 -3.74 -1.32
N ILE A 56 19.31 -2.61 -1.10
CA ILE A 56 20.20 -1.99 -2.08
C ILE A 56 21.30 -2.97 -2.50
N ALA A 57 21.96 -3.61 -1.52
CA ALA A 57 22.99 -4.61 -1.80
C ALA A 57 22.46 -5.80 -2.60
N ALA A 58 21.24 -6.26 -2.31
CA ALA A 58 20.60 -7.33 -3.07
C ALA A 58 20.27 -6.93 -4.51
N ILE A 59 19.77 -5.71 -4.73
CA ILE A 59 19.49 -5.17 -6.07
C ILE A 59 20.76 -5.07 -6.91
N GLU A 60 21.84 -4.54 -6.32
CA GLU A 60 23.15 -4.45 -7.00
C GLU A 60 23.73 -5.83 -7.29
N TYR A 61 23.70 -6.74 -6.32
CA TYR A 61 24.18 -8.11 -6.46
C TYR A 61 23.48 -8.87 -7.60
N THR A 62 22.17 -8.74 -7.72
CA THR A 62 21.37 -9.42 -8.74
C THR A 62 21.42 -8.74 -10.10
N GLY A 63 21.73 -7.44 -10.15
CA GLY A 63 21.74 -6.64 -11.38
C GLY A 63 20.34 -6.16 -11.80
N LEU A 64 19.37 -6.13 -10.88
CA LEU A 64 17.97 -5.75 -11.17
C LEU A 64 17.71 -4.25 -11.05
N LYS A 65 18.75 -3.42 -10.99
CA LYS A 65 18.64 -1.97 -10.78
C LYS A 65 17.71 -1.29 -11.78
N ASP A 66 17.69 -1.74 -13.03
CA ASP A 66 16.86 -1.13 -14.08
C ASP A 66 15.38 -1.13 -13.76
N TYR A 67 14.87 -2.14 -13.04
CA TYR A 67 13.47 -2.15 -12.58
C TYR A 67 13.16 -1.00 -11.61
N TYR A 68 14.13 -0.58 -10.83
CA TYR A 68 13.95 0.41 -9.76
C TYR A 68 14.27 1.85 -10.21
N THR A 69 14.95 2.01 -11.35
CA THR A 69 15.31 3.33 -11.90
C THR A 69 14.42 3.79 -13.03
N GLN A 70 13.69 2.88 -13.67
CA GLN A 70 12.82 3.20 -14.80
C GLN A 70 11.52 3.91 -14.35
N THR A 71 10.96 4.73 -15.22
CA THR A 71 9.72 5.51 -14.98
C THR A 71 8.62 5.21 -15.99
N ASP A 72 8.91 4.43 -17.03
CA ASP A 72 8.00 4.19 -18.14
C ASP A 72 6.92 3.16 -17.80
N ASN A 73 7.25 2.19 -16.95
CA ASN A 73 6.32 1.19 -16.48
C ASN A 73 5.84 1.51 -15.07
N LYS A 74 4.59 1.19 -14.81
CA LYS A 74 4.02 1.33 -13.45
C LYS A 74 4.23 0.03 -12.69
N TYR A 75 5.04 0.10 -11.64
CA TYR A 75 5.26 -1.01 -10.72
C TYR A 75 4.86 -0.65 -9.30
N THR A 76 4.46 -1.66 -8.56
CA THR A 76 4.33 -1.56 -7.10
C THR A 76 5.47 -2.36 -6.46
N PHE A 77 6.30 -1.69 -5.69
CA PHE A 77 7.43 -2.31 -4.99
C PHE A 77 7.03 -2.66 -3.56
N LEU A 78 7.17 -3.94 -3.21
CA LEU A 78 7.05 -4.41 -1.83
C LEU A 78 8.45 -4.40 -1.20
N ALA A 79 8.88 -3.24 -0.73
CA ALA A 79 10.24 -3.04 -0.25
C ALA A 79 10.45 -3.71 1.11
N LEU A 80 11.38 -4.65 1.17
CA LEU A 80 11.85 -5.25 2.43
C LEU A 80 12.87 -4.31 3.07
N ASN A 81 12.62 -3.92 4.31
CA ASN A 81 13.62 -3.21 5.10
C ASN A 81 14.75 -4.15 5.56
N ASN A 82 15.78 -3.59 6.20
CA ASN A 82 16.95 -4.36 6.66
C ASN A 82 16.55 -5.55 7.55
N ALA A 83 15.57 -5.38 8.44
CA ALA A 83 15.10 -6.46 9.29
C ALA A 83 14.40 -7.57 8.49
N GLY A 84 13.59 -7.21 7.49
CA GLY A 84 12.96 -8.17 6.58
C GLY A 84 13.97 -8.93 5.72
N MET A 85 14.99 -8.23 5.20
CA MET A 85 16.08 -8.84 4.43
C MET A 85 16.93 -9.78 5.29
N GLN A 86 17.22 -9.39 6.52
CA GLN A 86 17.92 -10.25 7.47
C GLN A 86 17.11 -11.52 7.76
N LEU A 87 15.83 -11.40 8.05
CA LEU A 87 14.94 -12.54 8.30
C LEU A 87 14.86 -13.48 7.09
N TYR A 88 14.78 -12.95 5.88
CA TYR A 88 14.83 -13.75 4.66
C TYR A 88 16.13 -14.54 4.56
N ARG A 89 17.28 -13.88 4.78
CA ARG A 89 18.58 -14.51 4.73
C ARG A 89 18.73 -15.62 5.78
N GLU A 90 18.31 -15.36 7.01
CA GLU A 90 18.39 -16.34 8.10
C GLU A 90 17.52 -17.59 7.83
N ASN A 91 16.34 -17.42 7.24
CA ASN A 91 15.42 -18.52 6.97
C ASN A 91 15.83 -19.36 5.75
N GLU A 92 16.31 -18.70 4.67
CA GLU A 92 16.57 -19.39 3.40
C GLU A 92 18.04 -19.79 3.22
N PHE A 93 18.96 -19.13 3.93
CA PHE A 93 20.41 -19.30 3.76
C PHE A 93 21.11 -19.36 5.12
N ALA A 94 20.79 -20.35 5.92
CA ALA A 94 21.35 -20.51 7.26
C ALA A 94 22.91 -20.40 7.23
N GLY A 95 23.44 -19.42 7.96
CA GLY A 95 24.88 -19.19 8.06
C GLY A 95 25.47 -18.21 7.06
N ALA A 96 24.69 -17.66 6.10
CA ALA A 96 25.18 -16.60 5.23
C ALA A 96 25.38 -15.29 6.02
N ALA A 97 26.57 -14.71 5.94
CA ALA A 97 26.89 -13.47 6.64
C ALA A 97 26.31 -12.23 5.91
N SER A 98 26.21 -12.30 4.59
CA SER A 98 25.76 -11.21 3.72
C SER A 98 24.80 -11.75 2.65
N ILE A 99 23.99 -10.88 2.07
CA ILE A 99 23.12 -11.24 0.95
C ILE A 99 23.93 -11.68 -0.29
N THR A 100 25.15 -11.20 -0.42
CA THR A 100 26.07 -11.57 -1.53
C THR A 100 26.65 -12.98 -1.39
N ASP A 101 26.53 -13.60 -0.21
CA ASP A 101 26.95 -14.98 0.04
C ASP A 101 25.83 -15.98 -0.30
N CYS A 102 24.62 -15.45 -0.58
CA CYS A 102 23.44 -16.24 -0.89
C CYS A 102 23.41 -16.66 -2.37
N ASP A 103 22.62 -17.70 -2.65
CA ASP A 103 22.37 -18.10 -4.04
C ASP A 103 21.72 -16.97 -4.84
N LYS A 104 22.42 -16.53 -5.89
CA LYS A 104 22.02 -15.37 -6.69
C LYS A 104 20.66 -15.55 -7.35
N GLU A 105 20.35 -16.76 -7.84
CA GLU A 105 19.07 -17.05 -8.51
C GLU A 105 17.91 -16.93 -7.52
N LYS A 106 18.06 -17.48 -6.32
CA LYS A 106 17.03 -17.37 -5.27
C LYS A 106 16.80 -15.92 -4.84
N VAL A 107 17.88 -15.13 -4.68
CA VAL A 107 17.77 -13.69 -4.36
C VAL A 107 17.10 -12.93 -5.51
N THR A 108 17.45 -13.25 -6.76
CA THR A 108 16.80 -12.67 -7.96
C THR A 108 15.30 -12.97 -7.97
N ASN A 109 14.93 -14.23 -7.75
CA ASN A 109 13.52 -14.66 -7.75
C ASN A 109 12.74 -13.99 -6.63
N MET A 110 13.33 -13.84 -5.44
CA MET A 110 12.73 -13.12 -4.33
C MET A 110 12.49 -11.64 -4.70
N LEU A 111 13.47 -10.95 -5.27
CA LEU A 111 13.30 -9.55 -5.68
C LEU A 111 12.24 -9.40 -6.77
N LEU A 112 12.24 -10.25 -7.80
CA LEU A 112 11.24 -10.23 -8.86
C LEU A 112 9.82 -10.51 -8.33
N TYR A 113 9.69 -11.36 -7.32
CA TYR A 113 8.42 -11.61 -6.65
C TYR A 113 7.90 -10.38 -5.88
N HIS A 114 8.79 -9.50 -5.42
CA HIS A 114 8.44 -8.28 -4.71
C HIS A 114 8.23 -7.06 -5.61
N ILE A 115 8.32 -7.24 -6.94
CA ILE A 115 7.97 -6.23 -7.94
C ILE A 115 6.64 -6.64 -8.57
N VAL A 116 5.56 -5.95 -8.23
CA VAL A 116 4.22 -6.24 -8.77
C VAL A 116 4.02 -5.42 -10.03
N ASP A 117 3.54 -6.06 -11.09
CA ASP A 117 3.20 -5.43 -12.37
C ASP A 117 1.90 -4.65 -12.22
N GLY A 118 2.00 -3.32 -12.30
CA GLY A 118 0.89 -2.40 -12.11
C GLY A 118 1.00 -1.54 -10.86
N GLU A 119 0.12 -0.54 -10.78
CA GLU A 119 0.01 0.40 -9.68
C GLU A 119 -1.10 -0.05 -8.71
N TYR A 120 -0.72 -0.46 -7.51
CA TYR A 120 -1.65 -0.91 -6.49
C TYR A 120 -1.43 -0.12 -5.20
N SER A 121 -2.47 0.59 -4.79
CA SER A 121 -2.45 1.36 -3.56
C SER A 121 -3.66 1.04 -2.69
N SER A 122 -3.54 1.29 -1.39
CA SER A 122 -4.64 1.16 -0.44
C SER A 122 -5.74 2.20 -0.67
N TYR A 123 -5.46 3.26 -1.42
CA TYR A 123 -6.41 4.35 -1.74
C TYR A 123 -7.16 4.14 -3.07
N GLY A 124 -6.68 3.27 -3.94
CA GLY A 124 -7.17 3.13 -5.29
C GLY A 124 -7.64 1.71 -5.65
N GLN A 125 -6.75 0.96 -6.25
CA GLN A 125 -7.09 -0.29 -6.95
C GLN A 125 -7.36 -1.47 -6.02
N LEU A 126 -6.80 -1.47 -4.80
CA LEU A 126 -6.96 -2.59 -3.89
C LEU A 126 -8.32 -2.58 -3.19
N GLN A 127 -8.96 -3.73 -3.19
CA GLN A 127 -10.24 -3.98 -2.54
C GLN A 127 -10.08 -4.81 -1.26
N VAL A 128 -11.16 -4.91 -0.50
CA VAL A 128 -11.24 -5.74 0.71
C VAL A 128 -11.17 -7.23 0.36
N GLU A 129 -11.75 -7.61 -0.77
CA GLU A 129 -11.63 -8.95 -1.34
C GLU A 129 -10.24 -9.12 -1.95
N PRO A 130 -9.53 -10.23 -1.65
CA PRO A 130 -8.24 -10.53 -2.25
C PRO A 130 -8.36 -10.68 -3.77
N MET A 131 -7.49 -10.00 -4.48
CA MET A 131 -7.36 -10.10 -5.93
C MET A 131 -6.00 -10.67 -6.31
N PHE A 132 -5.94 -11.42 -7.41
CA PHE A 132 -4.68 -11.89 -7.96
C PHE A 132 -3.99 -10.77 -8.73
N VAL A 133 -2.71 -10.61 -8.49
CA VAL A 133 -1.81 -9.69 -9.18
C VAL A 133 -0.60 -10.46 -9.70
N LEU A 134 -0.04 -10.00 -10.81
CA LEU A 134 1.18 -10.58 -11.37
C LEU A 134 2.40 -9.85 -10.80
N THR A 135 3.44 -10.61 -10.53
CA THR A 135 4.76 -10.06 -10.20
C THR A 135 5.69 -10.19 -11.40
N MET A 136 6.89 -9.60 -11.31
CA MET A 136 7.90 -9.75 -12.36
C MET A 136 8.56 -11.14 -12.37
N LEU A 137 8.33 -11.95 -11.33
CA LEU A 137 8.67 -13.38 -11.36
C LEU A 137 7.73 -14.10 -12.32
N LYS A 138 8.28 -14.75 -13.31
CA LYS A 138 7.49 -15.44 -14.35
C LYS A 138 6.95 -16.80 -13.87
N GLY A 139 5.84 -17.20 -14.45
CA GLY A 139 5.21 -18.50 -14.20
C GLY A 139 4.25 -18.51 -13.01
N GLU A 140 3.83 -19.69 -12.59
CA GLU A 140 2.84 -19.84 -11.51
C GLU A 140 3.35 -19.31 -10.16
N ASN A 141 4.65 -19.35 -9.93
CA ASN A 141 5.29 -18.84 -8.73
C ASN A 141 5.29 -17.31 -8.64
N GLY A 142 5.01 -16.60 -9.74
CA GLY A 142 4.90 -15.16 -9.78
C GLY A 142 3.51 -14.63 -9.49
N LEU A 143 2.54 -15.49 -9.20
CA LEU A 143 1.20 -15.06 -8.85
C LEU A 143 1.13 -14.73 -7.35
N MET A 144 0.62 -13.55 -7.06
CA MET A 144 0.45 -13.03 -5.70
C MET A 144 -1.01 -12.64 -5.48
N THR A 145 -1.47 -12.64 -4.25
CA THR A 145 -2.75 -12.02 -3.90
C THR A 145 -2.52 -10.77 -3.09
N MET A 146 -3.27 -9.72 -3.40
CA MET A 146 -3.28 -8.47 -2.65
C MET A 146 -4.70 -8.08 -2.28
N SER A 147 -4.85 -7.48 -1.11
CA SER A 147 -6.10 -6.89 -0.64
C SER A 147 -5.79 -5.76 0.34
N VAL A 148 -6.80 -4.98 0.69
CA VAL A 148 -6.68 -4.00 1.75
C VAL A 148 -7.50 -4.44 2.96
N TRP A 149 -6.90 -4.42 4.13
CA TRP A 149 -7.62 -4.61 5.37
C TRP A 149 -8.27 -3.29 5.77
N LYS A 150 -9.58 -3.26 5.87
CA LYS A 150 -10.36 -2.12 6.37
C LYS A 150 -11.12 -2.54 7.61
N ASN A 151 -10.97 -1.78 8.67
CA ASN A 151 -11.84 -1.93 9.82
C ASN A 151 -13.19 -1.29 9.47
N PRO A 152 -14.33 -2.01 9.58
CA PRO A 152 -15.64 -1.47 9.27
C PRO A 152 -16.03 -0.26 10.12
N TRP A 153 -15.36 -0.05 11.25
CA TRP A 153 -15.60 1.06 12.18
C TRP A 153 -14.64 2.24 12.03
N GLN A 154 -13.66 2.14 11.14
CA GLN A 154 -12.66 3.18 10.91
C GLN A 154 -12.60 3.50 9.43
N ALA A 155 -12.81 4.78 9.11
CA ALA A 155 -12.65 5.28 7.74
C ALA A 155 -11.18 5.30 7.29
N ALA A 156 -10.24 5.00 8.19
CA ALA A 156 -8.82 4.99 7.88
C ALA A 156 -8.46 3.92 6.86
N VAL A 157 -7.56 4.27 5.96
CA VAL A 157 -6.98 3.36 4.98
C VAL A 157 -6.26 2.23 5.70
N GLY A 158 -6.66 1.00 5.38
CA GLY A 158 -6.16 -0.18 6.04
C GLY A 158 -4.79 -0.64 5.52
N LYS A 159 -4.23 -1.63 6.21
CA LYS A 159 -2.98 -2.29 5.79
C LYS A 159 -3.20 -3.04 4.48
N ILE A 160 -2.19 -3.03 3.63
CA ILE A 160 -2.13 -3.92 2.48
C ILE A 160 -1.78 -5.32 2.98
N LEU A 161 -2.60 -6.30 2.61
CA LEU A 161 -2.39 -7.71 2.90
C LEU A 161 -1.89 -8.39 1.63
N VAL A 162 -0.81 -9.15 1.77
CA VAL A 162 -0.17 -9.91 0.70
C VAL A 162 -0.27 -11.40 1.02
N ASN A 163 -0.77 -12.19 0.08
CA ASN A 163 -0.96 -13.65 0.22
C ASN A 163 -1.78 -14.05 1.47
N GLN A 164 -2.68 -13.19 1.89
CA GLN A 164 -3.52 -13.42 3.06
C GLN A 164 -5.00 -13.33 2.71
N THR A 165 -5.82 -13.83 3.60
CA THR A 165 -7.26 -13.64 3.55
C THR A 165 -7.61 -12.14 3.69
N GLY A 166 -8.57 -11.66 2.91
CA GLY A 166 -9.06 -10.28 3.01
C GLY A 166 -9.68 -9.97 4.37
N SER A 167 -9.92 -8.69 4.63
CA SER A 167 -10.47 -8.21 5.92
C SER A 167 -11.86 -8.80 6.26
N ASN A 168 -12.58 -9.27 5.26
CA ASN A 168 -13.87 -9.96 5.40
C ASN A 168 -13.75 -11.48 5.63
N GLY A 169 -12.54 -12.00 5.80
CA GLY A 169 -12.27 -13.42 6.00
C GLY A 169 -12.36 -14.28 4.74
N LYS A 170 -12.59 -13.69 3.56
CA LYS A 170 -12.69 -14.43 2.30
C LYS A 170 -11.30 -14.71 1.73
N SER A 171 -11.07 -15.95 1.35
CA SER A 171 -9.91 -16.32 0.54
C SER A 171 -10.10 -15.90 -0.91
N PRO A 172 -9.01 -15.62 -1.64
CA PRO A 172 -9.08 -15.33 -3.06
C PRO A 172 -9.70 -16.53 -3.79
N GLN A 173 -10.74 -16.27 -4.57
CA GLN A 173 -11.25 -17.29 -5.48
C GLN A 173 -10.32 -17.32 -6.68
N ARG A 174 -9.79 -18.50 -7.01
CA ARG A 174 -9.19 -18.71 -8.31
C ARG A 174 -10.27 -18.42 -9.35
N GLN A 175 -10.15 -17.29 -10.03
CA GLN A 175 -10.93 -17.11 -11.24
C GLN A 175 -10.56 -18.27 -12.18
N ALA A 176 -11.59 -18.95 -12.69
CA ALA A 176 -11.38 -19.95 -13.71
C ALA A 176 -10.49 -19.36 -14.79
N LYS A 177 -9.43 -20.07 -15.17
CA LYS A 177 -8.44 -19.67 -16.20
C LYS A 177 -9.16 -18.99 -17.37
N THR A 178 -9.27 -17.68 -17.31
CA THR A 178 -9.46 -16.92 -18.54
C THR A 178 -8.07 -16.82 -19.13
N SER A 179 -7.92 -17.34 -20.33
CA SER A 179 -6.67 -17.47 -21.09
C SER A 179 -5.88 -16.17 -21.31
N ASN A 180 -6.32 -15.08 -20.71
CA ASN A 180 -5.78 -13.73 -20.87
C ASN A 180 -4.96 -13.24 -19.66
N ILE A 181 -4.81 -14.03 -18.59
CA ILE A 181 -4.10 -13.62 -17.37
C ILE A 181 -2.77 -14.34 -17.21
N LEU A 182 -2.55 -15.41 -17.96
CA LEU A 182 -1.25 -16.08 -17.99
C LEU A 182 -0.52 -15.66 -19.26
N PRO A 183 0.73 -15.21 -19.19
CA PRO A 183 1.53 -15.04 -20.38
C PRO A 183 1.59 -16.39 -21.09
N THR A 184 1.06 -16.43 -22.31
CA THR A 184 1.34 -17.55 -23.23
C THR A 184 2.84 -17.57 -23.46
N ASN A 185 3.46 -18.71 -23.24
CA ASN A 185 4.86 -18.99 -23.52
C ASN A 185 5.27 -18.53 -24.92
#